data_6a4e55b58c3e86266bd0df129c70159b
#
_entry.id   6a4e55b58c3e86266bd0df129c70159b
#
_cell.length_a   1.000
_cell.length_b   1.000
_cell.length_c   1.000
_cell.angle_alpha   90.00
_cell.angle_beta   90.00
_cell.angle_gamma   90.00
#
_symmetry.space_group_name_H-M   'P 1'
#
loop_
_entity.id
_entity.type
_entity.pdbx_description
1 polymer ?
#
loop_
_entity_poly.entity_id
_entity_poly.type
_entity_poly.pdbx_seq_one_letter_code
_entity_poly.pdbx_strand_id
1 'polypeptide(L)'
;MRALFVGGAVDNSELDMDGTSPPKHYPASTGGGQPRYSLHHVGERDGVVAYAVYAAPGLADSEVERVAQERDYARRFEATPQGVA
;
A
#
# COMPACT_ATOMS: atom_id res chain seq x y z
N MET A 1 10.36 -4.20 2.86
CA MET A 1 8.95 -3.99 3.24
C MET A 1 8.02 -4.67 2.25
N ARG A 2 6.82 -4.98 2.66
CA ARG A 2 5.83 -5.63 1.82
C ARG A 2 4.88 -4.59 1.22
N ALA A 3 4.75 -4.55 -0.11
CA ALA A 3 3.73 -3.75 -0.78
C ALA A 3 2.45 -4.57 -0.92
N LEU A 4 1.31 -3.96 -0.58
CA LEU A 4 0.01 -4.60 -0.56
C LEU A 4 -0.93 -3.79 -1.46
N PHE A 5 -1.59 -4.44 -2.42
CA PHE A 5 -2.37 -3.75 -3.43
C PHE A 5 -3.86 -3.93 -3.21
N VAL A 6 -4.60 -2.82 -3.22
CA VAL A 6 -6.04 -2.79 -3.00
C VAL A 6 -6.73 -2.24 -4.24
N GLY A 7 -7.66 -3.02 -4.77
CA GLY A 7 -8.44 -2.67 -5.93
C GLY A 7 -7.69 -2.85 -7.25
N GLY A 8 -8.41 -2.71 -8.35
CA GLY A 8 -7.82 -2.73 -9.69
C GLY A 8 -7.32 -4.09 -10.15
N ALA A 9 -6.45 -4.04 -11.15
CA ALA A 9 -6.01 -5.24 -11.89
C ALA A 9 -5.20 -6.22 -11.03
N VAL A 10 -4.49 -5.72 -10.01
CA VAL A 10 -3.67 -6.57 -9.14
C VAL A 10 -4.17 -6.56 -7.70
N ASP A 11 -5.47 -6.40 -7.51
CA ASP A 11 -6.07 -6.44 -6.18
C ASP A 11 -5.62 -7.68 -5.40
N ASN A 12 -5.31 -7.46 -4.13
CA ASN A 12 -4.85 -8.48 -3.19
C ASN A 12 -3.47 -9.08 -3.51
N SER A 13 -2.76 -8.52 -4.46
CA SER A 13 -1.37 -8.91 -4.72
C SER A 13 -0.44 -8.34 -3.66
N GLU A 14 0.70 -8.99 -3.47
CA GLU A 14 1.75 -8.56 -2.55
C GLU A 14 3.08 -8.65 -3.26
N LEU A 15 3.97 -7.72 -2.90
CA LEU A 15 5.29 -7.64 -3.52
C LEU A 15 6.31 -7.22 -2.47
N ASP A 16 7.43 -7.94 -2.41
CA ASP A 16 8.54 -7.52 -1.56
C ASP A 16 9.30 -6.39 -2.24
N MET A 17 9.46 -5.28 -1.52
CA MET A 17 10.23 -4.14 -1.97
C MET A 17 11.46 -3.94 -1.11
N ASP A 18 12.55 -3.54 -1.74
CA ASP A 18 13.76 -3.22 -1.01
C ASP A 18 13.60 -1.92 -0.22
N GLY A 19 14.26 -1.87 0.94
CA GLY A 19 14.31 -0.66 1.75
C GLY A 19 13.05 -0.40 2.55
N THR A 20 12.98 0.82 3.11
CA THR A 20 11.91 1.24 4.02
C THR A 20 11.26 2.55 3.58
N SER A 21 11.54 3.01 2.37
CA SER A 21 10.97 4.24 1.80
C SER A 21 10.10 3.90 0.60
N PRO A 22 8.79 3.67 0.81
CA PRO A 22 7.92 3.29 -0.28
C PRO A 22 7.74 4.44 -1.29
N PRO A 23 7.83 4.17 -2.58
CA PRO A 23 7.54 5.19 -3.58
C PRO A 23 6.08 5.62 -3.51
N LYS A 24 5.79 6.87 -3.88
CA LYS A 24 4.43 7.41 -3.83
C LYS A 24 3.49 6.75 -4.84
N HIS A 25 4.03 6.20 -5.91
CA HIS A 25 3.26 5.54 -6.96
C HIS A 25 3.94 4.24 -7.34
N TYR A 26 3.16 3.28 -7.77
CA TYR A 26 3.69 2.01 -8.25
C TYR A 26 2.98 1.62 -9.55
N PRO A 27 3.72 1.31 -10.61
CA PRO A 27 5.18 1.40 -10.70
C PRO A 27 5.69 2.83 -10.55
N ALA A 28 6.90 3.00 -10.03
CA ALA A 28 7.45 4.34 -9.79
C ALA A 28 7.68 5.10 -11.09
N SER A 29 7.96 4.38 -12.17
CA SER A 29 8.18 4.96 -13.49
C SER A 29 7.37 4.17 -14.50
N THR A 30 6.49 4.85 -15.25
CA THR A 30 5.72 4.22 -16.31
C THR A 30 5.97 4.95 -17.62
N GLY A 31 6.18 4.18 -18.69
CA GLY A 31 6.08 4.75 -20.03
C GLY A 31 4.62 4.71 -20.47
N GLY A 32 4.08 5.80 -20.98
CA GLY A 32 2.86 5.76 -21.75
C GLY A 32 1.53 5.75 -21.03
N GLY A 33 1.39 6.47 -19.93
CA GLY A 33 0.06 6.80 -19.42
C GLY A 33 -0.74 5.66 -18.79
N GLN A 34 -0.11 4.59 -18.40
CA GLN A 34 -0.80 3.53 -17.65
C GLN A 34 -1.20 4.05 -16.26
N PRO A 35 -2.42 3.73 -15.79
CA PRO A 35 -2.81 4.07 -14.43
C PRO A 35 -1.84 3.46 -13.42
N ARG A 36 -1.48 4.24 -12.41
CA ARG A 36 -0.57 3.79 -11.36
C ARG A 36 -1.29 3.71 -10.04
N TYR A 37 -0.90 2.72 -9.24
CA TYR A 37 -1.34 2.65 -7.85
C TYR A 37 -0.69 3.78 -7.06
N SER A 38 -1.44 4.34 -6.12
CA SER A 38 -0.95 5.42 -5.25
C SER A 38 -0.78 4.91 -3.84
N LEU A 39 0.31 5.32 -3.19
CA LEU A 39 0.55 5.00 -1.79
C LEU A 39 -0.53 5.63 -0.93
N HIS A 40 -1.29 4.80 -0.21
CA HIS A 40 -2.38 5.26 0.65
C HIS A 40 -1.92 5.42 2.10
N HIS A 41 -1.29 4.40 2.65
CA HIS A 41 -0.76 4.45 4.00
C HIS A 41 0.30 3.37 4.19
N VAL A 42 1.00 3.45 5.32
CA VAL A 42 2.01 2.47 5.68
C VAL A 42 1.70 1.90 7.05
N GLY A 43 2.27 0.75 7.36
CA GLY A 43 2.28 0.21 8.71
C GLY A 43 3.69 0.25 9.26
N GLU A 44 3.85 0.81 10.46
CA GLU A 44 5.17 0.93 11.10
C GLU A 44 5.26 0.05 12.32
N ARG A 45 6.41 -0.59 12.46
CA ARG A 45 6.76 -1.36 13.65
C ARG A 45 8.14 -0.92 14.08
N ASP A 46 8.24 -0.47 15.34
CA ASP A 46 9.50 0.02 15.91
C ASP A 46 10.14 1.13 15.07
N GLY A 47 9.30 2.01 14.53
CA GLY A 47 9.76 3.14 13.72
C GLY A 47 10.17 2.80 12.29
N VAL A 48 9.95 1.56 11.87
CA VAL A 48 10.33 1.09 10.53
C VAL A 48 9.08 0.69 9.75
N VAL A 49 9.02 1.05 8.48
CA VAL A 49 7.91 0.66 7.62
C VAL A 49 7.96 -0.85 7.37
N ALA A 50 6.95 -1.55 7.87
CA ALA A 50 6.81 -2.99 7.69
C ALA A 50 6.02 -3.31 6.42
N TYR A 51 4.98 -2.51 6.11
CA TYR A 51 4.20 -2.68 4.90
C TYR A 51 3.75 -1.33 4.34
N ALA A 52 3.42 -1.31 3.06
CA ALA A 52 2.89 -0.13 2.38
C ALA A 52 1.65 -0.55 1.59
N VAL A 53 0.55 0.19 1.75
CA VAL A 53 -0.71 -0.09 1.05
C VAL A 53 -0.85 0.84 -0.13
N TYR A 54 -1.00 0.25 -1.31
CA TYR A 54 -1.19 0.96 -2.57
C TYR A 54 -2.62 0.77 -3.05
N ALA A 55 -3.29 1.88 -3.35
CA ALA A 55 -4.67 1.88 -3.80
C ALA A 55 -4.78 2.13 -5.30
N ALA A 56 -5.71 1.45 -5.93
CA ALA A 56 -6.03 1.67 -7.34
C ALA A 56 -6.57 3.09 -7.57
N PRO A 57 -6.37 3.66 -8.76
CA PRO A 57 -6.92 4.97 -9.08
C PRO A 57 -8.44 5.03 -8.87
N GLY A 58 -8.92 6.11 -8.27
CA GLY A 58 -10.34 6.32 -8.07
C GLY A 58 -10.98 5.59 -6.90
N LEU A 59 -10.21 4.80 -6.16
CA LEU A 59 -10.74 4.09 -5.01
C LEU A 59 -10.83 5.04 -3.81
N ALA A 60 -12.00 5.08 -3.15
CA ALA A 60 -12.21 5.96 -2.01
C ALA A 60 -11.38 5.54 -0.81
N ASP A 61 -10.93 6.52 -0.01
CA ASP A 61 -10.15 6.28 1.20
C ASP A 61 -10.83 5.31 2.15
N SER A 62 -12.13 5.49 2.36
CA SER A 62 -12.91 4.61 3.26
C SER A 62 -12.91 3.18 2.77
N GLU A 63 -12.93 2.96 1.47
CA GLU A 63 -12.89 1.63 0.88
C GLU A 63 -11.53 0.97 1.10
N VAL A 64 -10.45 1.73 0.92
CA VAL A 64 -9.09 1.22 1.15
C VAL A 64 -8.92 0.83 2.62
N GLU A 65 -9.38 1.68 3.52
CA GLU A 65 -9.29 1.40 4.96
C GLU A 65 -10.10 0.18 5.36
N ARG A 66 -11.31 0.04 4.81
CA ARG A 66 -12.17 -1.12 5.07
C ARG A 66 -11.49 -2.41 4.62
N VAL A 67 -10.93 -2.40 3.42
CA VAL A 67 -10.27 -3.59 2.88
C VAL A 67 -9.01 -3.93 3.68
N ALA A 68 -8.24 -2.93 4.08
CA ALA A 68 -7.05 -3.15 4.91
C ALA A 68 -7.41 -3.78 6.25
N GLN A 69 -8.54 -3.38 6.84
CA GLN A 69 -9.03 -3.98 8.08
C GLN A 69 -9.54 -5.40 7.86
N GLU A 70 -10.28 -5.64 6.80
CA GLU A 70 -10.78 -6.98 6.47
C GLU A 70 -9.65 -7.97 6.23
N ARG A 71 -8.57 -7.51 5.59
CA ARG A 71 -7.40 -8.34 5.32
C ARG A 71 -6.44 -8.40 6.49
N ASP A 72 -6.71 -7.63 7.54
CA ASP A 72 -5.98 -7.67 8.80
C ASP A 72 -4.49 -7.34 8.65
N TYR A 73 -4.17 -6.40 7.78
CA TYR A 73 -2.77 -6.04 7.47
C TYR A 73 -1.99 -5.62 8.71
N ALA A 74 -2.55 -4.73 9.53
CA ALA A 74 -1.86 -4.25 10.72
C ALA A 74 -1.48 -5.39 11.65
N ARG A 75 -2.40 -6.32 11.86
CA ARG A 75 -2.18 -7.47 12.73
C ARG A 75 -1.22 -8.47 12.11
N ARG A 76 -1.35 -8.73 10.81
CA ARG A 76 -0.46 -9.67 10.11
C ARG A 76 1.00 -9.27 10.23
N PHE A 77 1.29 -7.97 10.20
CA PHE A 77 2.65 -7.46 10.26
C PHE A 77 3.02 -6.91 11.63
N GLU A 78 2.11 -7.00 12.60
CA GLU A 78 2.32 -6.47 13.96
C GLU A 78 2.76 -5.01 13.89
N ALA A 79 2.06 -4.22 13.07
CA ALA A 79 2.43 -2.84 12.78
C ALA A 79 1.27 -1.90 13.02
N THR A 80 1.55 -0.61 13.19
CA THR A 80 0.54 0.43 13.40
C THR A 80 0.36 1.22 12.10
N PRO A 81 -0.88 1.32 11.58
CA PRO A 81 -1.13 2.10 10.37
C PRO A 81 -0.83 3.58 10.57
N GLN A 82 -0.16 4.19 9.58
CA GLN A 82 0.18 5.61 9.58
C GLN A 82 -0.21 6.20 8.23
N GLY A 83 -0.99 7.28 8.25
CA GLY A 83 -1.32 7.97 7.02
C GLY A 83 -0.07 8.60 6.41
N VAL A 84 -0.06 8.73 5.09
CA VAL A 84 1.00 9.45 4.38
C VAL A 84 0.46 10.82 3.97
N ALA A 85 1.29 11.83 4.10
CA ALA A 85 0.92 13.19 3.75
C ALA A 85 1.09 13.43 2.25
#